data_28be5003e4f1b38cb9f9fad94eeb4288
#
_entry.id   28be5003e4f1b38cb9f9fad94eeb4288
#
_cell.length_a   1.000
_cell.length_b   1.000
_cell.length_c   1.000
_cell.angle_alpha   90.00
_cell.angle_beta   90.00
_cell.angle_gamma   90.00
#
_symmetry.space_group_name_H-M   'P 1'
#
loop_
_entity.id
_entity.type
_entity.pdbx_description
1 polymer ?
#
loop_
_entity_poly.entity_id
_entity_poly.type
_entity_poly.pdbx_seq_one_letter_code
_entity_poly.pdbx_strand_id
1 'polypeptide(L)'
;MTRRKVGMSVVLMVSILIILGENTYSDDAVPMPPVPADYADKHMPAGGWTDPKAIAEGAKIFTGEANPLVNCASCHGKDGQPVKKGARDLRDPKNTTRFSDSFWFWRVSEGVPKTKMKAWKQFLSEEQIWQVMAYEHQFSHGNKPAEHADYKP
;
A
#
# COMPACT_ATOMS: atom_id res chain seq x y z
N MET A 1 -20.26 -20.49 81.13
CA MET A 1 -21.03 -19.92 80.03
C MET A 1 -20.11 -19.00 79.28
N THR A 2 -19.49 -19.45 78.20
CA THR A 2 -18.48 -18.71 77.42
C THR A 2 -19.01 -18.40 76.04
N ARG A 3 -19.35 -17.13 75.75
CA ARG A 3 -19.83 -16.73 74.43
C ARG A 3 -18.66 -16.51 73.51
N ARG A 4 -18.54 -17.33 72.46
CA ARG A 4 -17.64 -17.14 71.33
C ARG A 4 -18.19 -16.05 70.43
N LYS A 5 -17.43 -14.94 70.23
CA LYS A 5 -17.65 -13.95 69.20
C LYS A 5 -17.12 -14.48 67.89
N VAL A 6 -17.99 -14.63 66.90
CA VAL A 6 -17.60 -14.95 65.50
C VAL A 6 -17.32 -13.61 64.85
N GLY A 7 -16.05 -13.39 64.52
CA GLY A 7 -15.65 -12.24 63.71
C GLY A 7 -15.86 -12.51 62.22
N MET A 8 -16.71 -11.73 61.61
CA MET A 8 -17.00 -11.81 60.17
C MET A 8 -16.02 -10.91 59.44
N SER A 9 -14.98 -11.50 58.83
CA SER A 9 -14.05 -10.78 57.95
C SER A 9 -14.70 -10.54 56.60
N VAL A 10 -15.02 -9.29 56.30
CA VAL A 10 -15.45 -8.88 54.98
C VAL A 10 -14.20 -8.71 54.11
N VAL A 11 -14.00 -9.63 53.18
CA VAL A 11 -12.97 -9.50 52.13
C VAL A 11 -13.53 -8.65 51.02
N LEU A 12 -13.03 -7.42 50.93
CA LEU A 12 -13.36 -6.50 49.85
C LEU A 12 -12.54 -6.89 48.61
N MET A 13 -13.16 -7.61 47.65
CA MET A 13 -12.55 -7.85 46.35
C MET A 13 -12.65 -6.55 45.51
N VAL A 14 -11.54 -5.87 45.38
CA VAL A 14 -11.41 -4.77 44.41
C VAL A 14 -11.10 -5.39 43.05
N SER A 15 -12.13 -5.46 42.21
CA SER A 15 -11.96 -5.84 40.80
C SER A 15 -11.33 -4.68 40.03
N ILE A 16 -10.04 -4.75 39.76
CA ILE A 16 -9.34 -3.83 38.86
C ILE A 16 -9.74 -4.19 37.45
N LEU A 17 -10.64 -3.42 36.85
CA LEU A 17 -10.99 -3.50 35.43
C LEU A 17 -9.83 -2.87 34.63
N ILE A 18 -8.92 -3.71 34.13
CA ILE A 18 -7.89 -3.28 33.19
C ILE A 18 -8.58 -3.07 31.86
N ILE A 19 -8.90 -1.82 31.55
CA ILE A 19 -9.30 -1.40 30.21
C ILE A 19 -8.05 -1.44 29.35
N LEU A 20 -7.83 -2.54 28.64
CA LEU A 20 -6.89 -2.60 27.53
C LEU A 20 -7.46 -1.71 26.42
N GLY A 21 -7.02 -0.46 26.40
CA GLY A 21 -7.27 0.41 25.25
C GLY A 21 -6.55 -0.17 24.06
N GLU A 22 -7.29 -0.86 23.19
CA GLU A 22 -6.80 -1.18 21.87
C GLU A 22 -6.59 0.14 21.12
N ASN A 23 -5.34 0.59 21.07
CA ASN A 23 -4.93 1.63 20.13
C ASN A 23 -5.03 1.04 18.73
N THR A 24 -6.23 1.04 18.16
CA THR A 24 -6.41 0.89 16.74
C THR A 24 -5.85 2.13 16.07
N TYR A 25 -4.56 2.11 15.78
CA TYR A 25 -3.96 3.09 14.88
C TYR A 25 -4.51 2.80 13.50
N SER A 26 -5.59 3.48 13.16
CA SER A 26 -6.19 3.43 11.82
C SER A 26 -5.22 4.11 10.86
N ASP A 27 -4.57 3.33 10.00
CA ASP A 27 -3.69 3.81 8.93
C ASP A 27 -4.48 4.67 7.90
N ASP A 28 -5.81 4.68 8.03
CA ASP A 28 -6.75 5.47 7.23
C ASP A 28 -6.80 6.96 7.62
N ALA A 29 -6.10 7.36 8.70
CA ALA A 29 -6.20 8.71 9.25
C ALA A 29 -5.21 9.72 8.65
N VAL A 30 -4.25 9.31 7.80
CA VAL A 30 -3.34 10.25 7.15
C VAL A 30 -3.98 10.74 5.86
N PRO A 31 -4.39 12.03 5.78
CA PRO A 31 -4.95 12.58 4.55
C PRO A 31 -3.96 12.42 3.40
N MET A 32 -4.41 11.85 2.30
CA MET A 32 -3.60 11.79 1.08
C MET A 32 -3.43 13.20 0.54
N PRO A 33 -2.21 13.58 0.14
CA PRO A 33 -2.03 14.87 -0.52
C PRO A 33 -2.79 14.87 -1.85
N PRO A 34 -3.36 16.01 -2.25
CA PRO A 34 -4.04 16.12 -3.54
C PRO A 34 -3.07 15.84 -4.68
N VAL A 35 -3.60 15.22 -5.75
CA VAL A 35 -2.85 15.03 -6.99
C VAL A 35 -2.56 16.41 -7.60
N PRO A 36 -1.31 16.73 -7.98
CA PRO A 36 -1.01 17.98 -8.65
C PRO A 36 -1.75 18.10 -9.98
N ALA A 37 -2.07 19.33 -10.40
CA ALA A 37 -2.83 19.59 -11.63
C ALA A 37 -2.22 18.93 -12.88
N ASP A 38 -0.88 18.89 -12.98
CA ASP A 38 -0.16 18.25 -14.09
C ASP A 38 -0.39 16.74 -14.22
N TYR A 39 -0.92 16.12 -13.16
CA TYR A 39 -1.19 14.68 -13.07
C TYR A 39 -2.68 14.34 -12.92
N ALA A 40 -3.54 15.33 -12.66
CA ALA A 40 -4.94 15.10 -12.33
C ALA A 40 -5.72 14.39 -13.46
N ASP A 41 -5.35 14.66 -14.71
CA ASP A 41 -5.97 14.08 -15.90
C ASP A 41 -5.16 12.89 -16.49
N LYS A 42 -4.22 12.35 -15.75
CA LYS A 42 -3.45 11.18 -16.15
C LYS A 42 -4.21 9.92 -15.77
N HIS A 43 -4.74 9.22 -16.75
CA HIS A 43 -5.49 7.98 -16.56
C HIS A 43 -4.91 6.86 -17.41
N MET A 44 -5.00 5.63 -16.89
CA MET A 44 -4.65 4.44 -17.63
C MET A 44 -5.49 4.36 -18.90
N PRO A 45 -4.88 4.15 -20.07
CA PRO A 45 -5.64 3.87 -21.29
C PRO A 45 -6.62 2.72 -21.10
N ALA A 46 -7.79 2.81 -21.75
CA ALA A 46 -8.84 1.78 -21.63
C ALA A 46 -8.29 0.37 -21.89
N GLY A 47 -8.56 -0.57 -21.01
CA GLY A 47 -8.07 -1.94 -21.06
C GLY A 47 -6.59 -2.12 -20.69
N GLY A 48 -5.87 -1.04 -20.37
CA GLY A 48 -4.43 -1.10 -20.08
C GLY A 48 -4.10 -1.90 -18.82
N TRP A 49 -5.01 -1.93 -17.83
CA TRP A 49 -4.83 -2.71 -16.60
C TRP A 49 -4.82 -4.23 -16.84
N THR A 50 -5.46 -4.68 -17.89
CA THR A 50 -5.63 -6.10 -18.22
C THR A 50 -4.95 -6.51 -19.51
N ASP A 51 -4.28 -5.59 -20.21
CA ASP A 51 -3.52 -5.88 -21.42
C ASP A 51 -2.32 -6.82 -21.11
N PRO A 52 -2.32 -8.06 -21.64
CA PRO A 52 -1.23 -9.01 -21.37
C PRO A 52 0.15 -8.51 -21.84
N LYS A 53 0.19 -7.72 -22.92
CA LYS A 53 1.45 -7.17 -23.44
C LYS A 53 1.99 -6.08 -22.50
N ALA A 54 1.12 -5.14 -22.07
CA ALA A 54 1.51 -4.11 -21.12
C ALA A 54 2.01 -4.73 -19.80
N ILE A 55 1.32 -5.73 -19.29
CA ILE A 55 1.70 -6.48 -18.08
C ILE A 55 3.05 -7.17 -18.24
N ALA A 56 3.30 -7.84 -19.38
CA ALA A 56 4.57 -8.52 -19.61
C ALA A 56 5.76 -7.55 -19.71
N GLU A 57 5.58 -6.40 -20.38
CA GLU A 57 6.60 -5.35 -20.40
C GLU A 57 6.78 -4.71 -19.03
N GLY A 58 5.71 -4.49 -18.29
CA GLY A 58 5.75 -4.00 -16.90
C GLY A 58 6.54 -4.92 -15.98
N ALA A 59 6.43 -6.24 -16.14
CA ALA A 59 7.21 -7.22 -15.38
C ALA A 59 8.72 -7.05 -15.60
N LYS A 60 9.15 -6.83 -16.84
CA LYS A 60 10.57 -6.60 -17.17
C LYS A 60 11.09 -5.28 -16.58
N ILE A 61 10.26 -4.24 -16.58
CA ILE A 61 10.59 -2.96 -15.96
C ILE A 61 10.70 -3.15 -14.44
N PHE A 62 9.73 -3.78 -13.81
CA PHE A 62 9.66 -3.99 -12.37
C PHE A 62 10.87 -4.75 -11.83
N THR A 63 11.33 -5.77 -12.56
CA THR A 63 12.47 -6.61 -12.16
C THR A 63 13.83 -6.02 -12.54
N GLY A 64 13.87 -4.95 -13.33
CA GLY A 64 15.10 -4.36 -13.84
C GLY A 64 15.67 -5.04 -15.09
N GLU A 65 14.94 -5.95 -15.71
CA GLU A 65 15.34 -6.64 -16.94
C GLU A 65 15.38 -5.67 -18.14
N ALA A 66 14.36 -4.82 -18.27
CA ALA A 66 14.29 -3.82 -19.33
C ALA A 66 15.30 -2.68 -19.16
N ASN A 67 15.59 -2.30 -17.93
CA ASN A 67 16.56 -1.24 -17.60
C ASN A 67 17.11 -1.48 -16.18
N PRO A 68 18.39 -1.87 -16.03
CA PRO A 68 18.99 -2.15 -14.71
C PRO A 68 19.00 -0.96 -13.74
N LEU A 69 18.83 0.27 -14.22
CA LEU A 69 18.72 1.47 -13.38
C LEU A 69 17.34 1.58 -12.71
N VAL A 70 16.36 0.83 -13.24
CA VAL A 70 14.97 0.80 -12.75
C VAL A 70 14.69 -0.61 -12.23
N ASN A 71 14.70 -0.78 -10.91
CA ASN A 71 14.43 -2.07 -10.28
C ASN A 71 13.52 -1.88 -9.05
N CYS A 72 12.22 -1.93 -9.27
CA CYS A 72 11.21 -1.78 -8.24
C CYS A 72 11.25 -2.96 -7.26
N ALA A 73 11.49 -4.17 -7.79
CA ALA A 73 11.59 -5.40 -7.00
C ALA A 73 12.70 -5.35 -5.95
N SER A 74 13.73 -4.52 -6.13
CA SER A 74 14.80 -4.35 -5.14
C SER A 74 14.32 -3.80 -3.79
N CYS A 75 13.15 -3.15 -3.76
CA CYS A 75 12.52 -2.64 -2.56
C CYS A 75 11.18 -3.34 -2.28
N HIS A 76 10.34 -3.50 -3.32
CA HIS A 76 8.99 -4.04 -3.20
C HIS A 76 8.94 -5.58 -3.25
N GLY A 77 10.08 -6.27 -3.48
CA GLY A 77 10.13 -7.71 -3.67
C GLY A 77 9.64 -8.13 -5.06
N LYS A 78 9.99 -9.31 -5.51
CA LYS A 78 9.61 -9.82 -6.84
C LYS A 78 8.13 -10.16 -6.97
N ASP A 79 7.50 -10.42 -5.84
CA ASP A 79 6.10 -10.81 -5.69
C ASP A 79 5.23 -9.72 -5.04
N GLY A 80 5.76 -8.49 -4.93
CA GLY A 80 5.09 -7.37 -4.27
C GLY A 80 5.22 -7.37 -2.75
N GLN A 81 5.85 -8.39 -2.13
CA GLN A 81 6.16 -8.39 -0.70
C GLN A 81 7.41 -7.55 -0.42
N PRO A 82 7.33 -6.49 0.38
CA PRO A 82 8.45 -5.60 0.58
C PRO A 82 9.64 -6.28 1.23
N VAL A 83 10.83 -6.07 0.66
CA VAL A 83 12.12 -6.55 1.18
C VAL A 83 12.95 -5.43 1.79
N LYS A 84 12.50 -4.19 1.68
CA LYS A 84 13.13 -3.02 2.30
C LYS A 84 12.16 -2.33 3.26
N LYS A 85 12.67 -1.94 4.42
CA LYS A 85 11.92 -1.19 5.42
C LYS A 85 11.38 0.13 4.81
N GLY A 86 10.07 0.34 4.93
CA GLY A 86 9.36 1.51 4.44
C GLY A 86 8.84 1.38 3.00
N ALA A 87 9.15 0.29 2.27
CA ALA A 87 8.46 -0.01 1.03
C ALA A 87 7.06 -0.54 1.32
N ARG A 88 6.07 -0.13 0.51
CA ARG A 88 4.69 -0.61 0.65
C ARG A 88 4.58 -2.06 0.20
N ASP A 89 3.75 -2.83 0.90
CA ASP A 89 3.30 -4.15 0.45
C ASP A 89 2.27 -3.96 -0.67
N LEU A 90 2.65 -4.33 -1.90
CA LEU A 90 1.81 -4.17 -3.08
C LEU A 90 0.73 -5.26 -3.19
N ARG A 91 0.79 -6.28 -2.32
CA ARG A 91 -0.22 -7.34 -2.25
C ARG A 91 -1.43 -6.94 -1.40
N ASP A 92 -1.25 -5.94 -0.54
CA ASP A 92 -2.33 -5.44 0.30
C ASP A 92 -3.21 -4.48 -0.51
N PRO A 93 -4.50 -4.81 -0.76
CA PRO A 93 -5.42 -3.94 -1.47
C PRO A 93 -5.53 -2.54 -0.86
N LYS A 94 -5.39 -2.39 0.45
CA LYS A 94 -5.39 -1.09 1.12
C LYS A 94 -4.26 -0.18 0.66
N ASN A 95 -3.17 -0.75 0.16
CA ASN A 95 -2.02 0.01 -0.35
C ASN A 95 -2.09 0.32 -1.85
N THR A 96 -3.02 -0.28 -2.57
CA THR A 96 -3.10 -0.18 -4.03
C THR A 96 -4.46 0.32 -4.51
N THR A 97 -5.57 -0.32 -4.13
CA THR A 97 -6.89 -0.05 -4.68
C THR A 97 -7.57 1.21 -4.15
N ARG A 98 -7.08 1.79 -3.06
CA ARG A 98 -7.62 3.04 -2.51
C ARG A 98 -7.09 4.31 -3.19
N PHE A 99 -6.19 4.20 -4.12
CA PHE A 99 -5.64 5.33 -4.84
C PHE A 99 -6.26 5.43 -6.23
N SER A 100 -6.45 6.65 -6.72
CA SER A 100 -6.73 6.84 -8.14
C SER A 100 -5.50 6.45 -8.96
N ASP A 101 -5.72 6.08 -10.21
CA ASP A 101 -4.65 5.79 -11.15
C ASP A 101 -3.73 7.01 -11.36
N SER A 102 -4.29 8.22 -11.43
CA SER A 102 -3.54 9.47 -11.51
C SER A 102 -2.66 9.72 -10.27
N PHE A 103 -3.15 9.39 -9.05
CA PHE A 103 -2.32 9.47 -7.85
C PHE A 103 -1.16 8.48 -7.90
N TRP A 104 -1.42 7.24 -8.31
CA TRP A 104 -0.40 6.21 -8.39
C TRP A 104 0.63 6.55 -9.46
N PHE A 105 0.18 6.95 -10.66
CA PHE A 105 1.04 7.42 -11.74
C PHE A 105 1.94 8.57 -11.29
N TRP A 106 1.38 9.57 -10.59
CA TRP A 106 2.16 10.65 -10.01
C TRP A 106 3.26 10.14 -9.07
N ARG A 107 2.94 9.20 -8.18
CA ARG A 107 3.91 8.67 -7.22
C ARG A 107 5.02 7.84 -7.86
N VAL A 108 4.72 7.11 -8.89
CA VAL A 108 5.76 6.42 -9.67
C VAL A 108 6.61 7.45 -10.43
N SER A 109 5.98 8.44 -11.04
CA SER A 109 6.69 9.48 -11.81
C SER A 109 7.64 10.31 -10.95
N GLU A 110 7.15 10.86 -9.83
CA GLU A 110 7.88 11.85 -9.01
C GLU A 110 8.52 11.26 -7.74
N GLY A 111 8.25 9.99 -7.46
CA GLY A 111 8.66 9.39 -6.20
C GLY A 111 7.85 9.87 -5.01
N VAL A 112 8.30 9.51 -3.80
CA VAL A 112 7.63 9.87 -2.56
C VAL A 112 8.59 10.68 -1.69
N PRO A 113 8.28 11.95 -1.39
CA PRO A 113 9.13 12.83 -0.60
C PRO A 113 9.53 12.19 0.74
N LYS A 114 10.78 12.42 1.16
CA LYS A 114 11.36 11.91 2.42
C LYS A 114 11.43 10.38 2.52
N THR A 115 11.31 9.67 1.39
CA THR A 115 11.47 8.21 1.31
C THR A 115 12.59 7.81 0.35
N LYS A 116 12.81 6.50 0.20
CA LYS A 116 13.78 5.96 -0.77
C LYS A 116 13.15 5.73 -2.16
N MET A 117 11.85 5.94 -2.32
CA MET A 117 11.20 5.84 -3.61
C MET A 117 11.53 7.06 -4.48
N LYS A 118 12.36 6.84 -5.47
CA LYS A 118 12.88 7.87 -6.38
C LYS A 118 11.82 8.28 -7.41
N ALA A 119 12.06 9.41 -8.08
CA ALA A 119 11.34 9.78 -9.30
C ALA A 119 11.80 8.90 -10.47
N TRP A 120 10.86 8.26 -11.15
CA TRP A 120 11.16 7.35 -12.25
C TRP A 120 10.94 7.95 -13.64
N LYS A 121 10.26 9.09 -13.77
CA LYS A 121 10.01 9.79 -15.04
C LYS A 121 11.26 10.15 -15.85
N GLN A 122 12.44 10.16 -15.21
CA GLN A 122 13.72 10.40 -15.89
C GLN A 122 14.25 9.16 -16.63
N PHE A 123 13.75 7.99 -16.27
CA PHE A 123 14.21 6.69 -16.76
C PHE A 123 13.15 5.91 -17.50
N LEU A 124 11.87 6.28 -17.33
CA LEU A 124 10.71 5.63 -17.91
C LEU A 124 9.86 6.64 -18.68
N SER A 125 9.39 6.23 -19.84
CA SER A 125 8.33 6.95 -20.55
C SER A 125 7.00 6.83 -19.81
N GLU A 126 6.04 7.66 -20.17
CA GLU A 126 4.67 7.60 -19.63
C GLU A 126 4.03 6.23 -19.86
N GLU A 127 4.17 5.68 -21.06
CA GLU A 127 3.72 4.33 -21.39
C GLU A 127 4.36 3.26 -20.48
N GLN A 128 5.66 3.35 -20.26
CA GLN A 128 6.37 2.40 -19.40
C GLN A 128 5.94 2.52 -17.92
N ILE A 129 5.57 3.71 -17.46
CA ILE A 129 5.00 3.89 -16.12
C ILE A 129 3.64 3.17 -16.04
N TRP A 130 2.78 3.31 -17.04
CA TRP A 130 1.51 2.58 -17.09
C TRP A 130 1.71 1.06 -17.14
N GLN A 131 2.67 0.59 -17.92
CA GLN A 131 2.99 -0.84 -18.01
C GLN A 131 3.43 -1.41 -16.66
N VAL A 132 4.34 -0.73 -15.94
CA VAL A 132 4.78 -1.22 -14.63
C VAL A 132 3.64 -1.18 -13.61
N MET A 133 2.77 -0.17 -13.65
CA MET A 133 1.59 -0.09 -12.79
C MET A 133 0.60 -1.22 -13.06
N ALA A 134 0.35 -1.56 -14.33
CA ALA A 134 -0.50 -2.70 -14.70
C ALA A 134 0.04 -4.03 -14.15
N TYR A 135 1.37 -4.21 -14.17
CA TYR A 135 1.99 -5.38 -13.55
C TYR A 135 1.87 -5.37 -12.02
N GLU A 136 2.18 -4.25 -11.36
CA GLU A 136 2.10 -4.11 -9.90
C GLU A 136 0.69 -4.33 -9.36
N HIS A 137 -0.32 -3.89 -10.10
CA HIS A 137 -1.72 -4.01 -9.73
C HIS A 137 -2.16 -5.46 -9.51
N GLN A 138 -1.60 -6.41 -10.23
CA GLN A 138 -1.94 -7.82 -10.10
C GLN A 138 -1.61 -8.39 -8.72
N PHE A 139 -0.58 -7.87 -8.03
CA PHE A 139 -0.19 -8.41 -6.72
C PHE A 139 -1.32 -8.35 -5.70
N SER A 140 -2.12 -7.30 -5.71
CA SER A 140 -3.28 -7.16 -4.83
C SER A 140 -4.52 -7.96 -5.28
N HIS A 141 -4.45 -8.57 -6.46
CA HIS A 141 -5.52 -9.37 -7.08
C HIS A 141 -5.13 -10.85 -7.24
N GLY A 142 -4.24 -11.35 -6.38
CA GLY A 142 -3.81 -12.75 -6.40
C GLY A 142 -3.03 -13.12 -7.67
N ASN A 143 -2.23 -12.20 -8.18
CA ASN A 143 -1.45 -12.31 -9.42
C ASN A 143 -2.32 -12.54 -10.67
N LYS A 144 -3.50 -11.93 -10.71
CA LYS A 144 -4.41 -11.96 -11.86
C LYS A 144 -4.63 -10.54 -12.38
N PRO A 145 -4.70 -10.36 -13.71
CA PRO A 145 -5.13 -9.10 -14.30
C PRO A 145 -6.52 -8.71 -13.80
N ALA A 146 -6.67 -7.46 -13.41
CA ALA A 146 -7.95 -6.92 -12.93
C ALA A 146 -8.04 -5.44 -13.32
N GLU A 147 -9.26 -4.96 -13.60
CA GLU A 147 -9.50 -3.54 -13.78
C GLU A 147 -9.36 -2.80 -12.45
N HIS A 148 -8.80 -1.62 -12.53
CA HIS A 148 -8.68 -0.75 -11.37
C HIS A 148 -9.97 0.04 -11.18
N ALA A 149 -10.60 -0.12 -10.04
CA ALA A 149 -11.71 0.75 -9.66
C ALA A 149 -11.12 2.06 -9.15
N ASP A 150 -11.31 3.15 -9.89
CA ASP A 150 -10.91 4.47 -9.42
C ASP A 150 -11.52 4.75 -8.05
N TYR A 151 -10.66 5.09 -7.09
CA TYR A 151 -11.13 5.57 -5.80
C TYR A 151 -11.88 6.89 -6.02
N LYS A 152 -13.17 6.87 -5.76
CA LYS A 152 -13.99 8.08 -5.63
C LYS A 152 -14.09 8.40 -4.15
N PRO A 153 -13.51 9.53 -3.69
CA PRO A 153 -13.60 9.95 -2.29
C PRO A 153 -15.03 10.23 -1.86
#